data_8614db33124074137cc1d22c67ea451f
#
_entry.id   8614db33124074137cc1d22c67ea451f
#
_cell.length_a   1.000
_cell.length_b   1.000
_cell.length_c   1.000
_cell.angle_alpha   90.00
_cell.angle_beta   90.00
_cell.angle_gamma   90.00
#
_symmetry.space_group_name_H-M   'P 1'
#
loop_
_entity.id
_entity.type
_entity.pdbx_description
1 polymer ?
#
loop_
_entity_poly.entity_id
_entity_poly.type
_entity_poly.pdbx_seq_one_letter_code
_entity_poly.pdbx_strand_id
1 'polypeptide(L)'
;MNQLRALPLGLAALLPLIPACGDDDEAGPVNSFSATLSGAEEVPPVPTSATGTATLTVSGDQIVYTVNVTGIQNAVVSHIHVAAVGVNGPVRLDLCGTGDPLPACVSGTGVLVSASNGTVVGTPPMTFDELVAEMRAGNAYVNVHTNDGVGQPNTGPGDMASGEIRGQIEAD
;
A
#
# COMPACT_ATOMS: atom_id res chain seq x y z
N MET A 1 -40.65 1.52 -83.71
CA MET A 1 -40.68 2.79 -82.99
C MET A 1 -40.24 2.47 -81.56
N ASN A 2 -38.94 2.73 -81.30
CA ASN A 2 -38.30 2.42 -80.04
C ASN A 2 -38.40 3.63 -79.08
N GLN A 3 -39.03 3.46 -77.95
CA GLN A 3 -39.01 4.42 -76.83
C GLN A 3 -37.94 4.00 -75.88
N LEU A 4 -36.82 4.70 -75.81
CA LEU A 4 -35.84 4.59 -74.74
C LEU A 4 -36.40 5.31 -73.46
N ARG A 5 -36.57 4.56 -72.45
CA ARG A 5 -36.83 5.10 -71.04
C ARG A 5 -35.51 5.33 -70.35
N ALA A 6 -35.19 6.58 -70.06
CA ALA A 6 -34.05 6.96 -69.21
C ALA A 6 -34.32 6.60 -67.77
N LEU A 7 -33.37 5.90 -67.09
CA LEU A 7 -33.32 5.70 -65.63
C LEU A 7 -32.71 6.94 -64.96
N PRO A 8 -33.20 7.37 -63.81
CA PRO A 8 -32.56 8.41 -63.03
C PRO A 8 -31.38 7.83 -62.25
N LEU A 9 -30.22 8.53 -62.34
CA LEU A 9 -29.04 8.29 -61.54
C LEU A 9 -29.35 8.65 -60.07
N GLY A 10 -29.37 7.64 -59.19
CA GLY A 10 -29.43 7.85 -57.77
C GLY A 10 -28.09 8.37 -57.20
N LEU A 11 -28.11 9.57 -56.66
CA LEU A 11 -26.98 10.17 -55.97
C LEU A 11 -26.83 9.50 -54.61
N ALA A 12 -25.82 8.60 -54.47
CA ALA A 12 -25.47 7.99 -53.19
C ALA A 12 -24.72 9.03 -52.32
N ALA A 13 -25.38 9.49 -51.27
CA ALA A 13 -24.73 10.32 -50.27
C ALA A 13 -23.78 9.47 -49.42
N LEU A 14 -22.45 9.66 -49.55
CA LEU A 14 -21.44 9.13 -48.66
C LEU A 14 -21.50 9.93 -47.38
N LEU A 15 -22.01 9.32 -46.28
CA LEU A 15 -21.79 9.86 -44.93
C LEU A 15 -20.34 9.58 -44.54
N PRO A 16 -19.59 10.59 -44.03
CA PRO A 16 -18.30 10.34 -43.45
C PRO A 16 -18.47 9.57 -42.13
N LEU A 17 -17.86 8.38 -42.03
CA LEU A 17 -17.60 7.75 -40.73
C LEU A 17 -16.62 8.64 -39.97
N ILE A 18 -17.08 9.30 -38.94
CA ILE A 18 -16.21 9.93 -37.94
C ILE A 18 -15.72 8.80 -37.05
N PRO A 19 -14.41 8.50 -36.95
CA PRO A 19 -13.91 7.62 -35.93
C PRO A 19 -14.14 8.33 -34.59
N ALA A 20 -14.95 7.73 -33.73
CA ALA A 20 -14.99 8.10 -32.32
C ALA A 20 -13.64 7.67 -31.73
N CYS A 21 -12.69 8.59 -31.57
CA CYS A 21 -11.61 8.42 -30.62
C CYS A 21 -12.25 8.40 -29.23
N GLY A 22 -12.46 7.22 -28.71
CA GLY A 22 -12.59 7.04 -27.28
C GLY A 22 -11.18 7.26 -26.72
N ASP A 23 -10.94 8.41 -26.12
CA ASP A 23 -9.86 8.56 -25.16
C ASP A 23 -10.30 7.80 -23.90
N ASP A 24 -10.10 6.49 -23.92
CA ASP A 24 -10.03 5.71 -22.71
C ASP A 24 -8.68 6.09 -22.07
N ASP A 25 -8.67 7.18 -21.29
CA ASP A 25 -7.64 7.45 -20.31
C ASP A 25 -7.71 6.31 -19.26
N GLU A 26 -7.20 5.13 -19.62
CA GLU A 26 -6.88 4.12 -18.64
C GLU A 26 -5.75 4.71 -17.78
N ALA A 27 -6.12 5.27 -16.63
CA ALA A 27 -5.15 5.60 -15.60
C ALA A 27 -4.33 4.33 -15.35
N GLY A 28 -3.01 4.43 -15.59
CA GLY A 28 -2.11 3.30 -15.36
C GLY A 28 -2.25 2.78 -13.93
N PRO A 29 -1.76 1.58 -13.62
CA PRO A 29 -1.91 0.98 -12.31
C PRO A 29 -1.36 1.91 -11.22
N VAL A 30 -2.13 2.14 -10.17
CA VAL A 30 -1.69 2.92 -9.00
C VAL A 30 -0.43 2.29 -8.41
N ASN A 31 0.61 3.10 -8.29
CA ASN A 31 1.92 2.69 -7.78
C ASN A 31 2.36 3.50 -6.55
N SER A 32 1.60 4.55 -6.17
CA SER A 32 1.83 5.37 -4.98
C SER A 32 0.76 5.10 -3.94
N PHE A 33 1.20 5.02 -2.67
CA PHE A 33 0.35 4.69 -1.54
C PHE A 33 0.79 5.49 -0.32
N SER A 34 -0.16 5.74 0.57
CA SER A 34 0.08 6.35 1.87
C SER A 34 -0.64 5.62 3.00
N ALA A 35 -0.19 5.84 4.24
CA ALA A 35 -0.88 5.38 5.44
C ALA A 35 -0.68 6.37 6.58
N THR A 36 -1.73 6.60 7.37
CA THR A 36 -1.66 7.35 8.63
C THR A 36 -1.74 6.37 9.79
N LEU A 37 -0.72 6.36 10.66
CA LEU A 37 -0.59 5.38 11.73
C LEU A 37 -0.96 6.00 13.08
N SER A 38 -1.76 5.26 13.86
CA SER A 38 -2.10 5.59 15.23
C SER A 38 -2.37 4.33 16.06
N GLY A 39 -2.31 4.47 17.39
CA GLY A 39 -2.70 3.37 18.27
C GLY A 39 -4.20 3.05 18.25
N ALA A 40 -5.03 3.99 17.79
CA ALA A 40 -6.47 3.76 17.66
C ALA A 40 -6.80 2.77 16.54
N GLU A 41 -5.95 2.65 15.54
CA GLU A 41 -6.09 1.72 14.41
C GLU A 41 -5.59 0.31 14.72
N GLU A 42 -4.91 0.11 15.86
CA GLU A 42 -4.51 -1.24 16.32
C GLU A 42 -5.72 -2.10 16.67
N VAL A 43 -5.53 -3.42 16.63
CA VAL A 43 -6.58 -4.40 16.98
C VAL A 43 -6.07 -5.40 18.01
N PRO A 44 -6.47 -5.25 19.28
CA PRO A 44 -7.31 -4.17 19.85
C PRO A 44 -6.58 -2.81 19.88
N PRO A 45 -7.30 -1.68 19.99
CA PRO A 45 -6.69 -0.36 20.06
C PRO A 45 -5.71 -0.21 21.22
N VAL A 46 -4.61 0.50 20.96
CA VAL A 46 -3.53 0.77 21.93
C VAL A 46 -3.62 2.23 22.42
N PRO A 47 -3.64 2.47 23.75
CA PRO A 47 -3.68 3.82 24.30
C PRO A 47 -2.28 4.46 24.28
N THR A 48 -1.81 4.87 23.13
CA THR A 48 -0.56 5.62 22.92
C THR A 48 -0.82 6.99 22.33
N SER A 49 0.09 7.94 22.56
CA SER A 49 0.12 9.22 21.87
C SER A 49 1.05 9.18 20.63
N ALA A 50 1.72 8.09 20.40
CA ALA A 50 2.56 7.92 19.22
C ALA A 50 1.71 7.91 17.95
N THR A 51 2.24 8.51 16.90
CA THR A 51 1.60 8.56 15.57
C THR A 51 2.65 8.37 14.49
N GLY A 52 2.20 8.13 13.26
CA GLY A 52 3.10 8.03 12.12
C GLY A 52 2.41 8.25 10.78
N THR A 53 3.23 8.34 9.74
CA THR A 53 2.82 8.31 8.34
C THR A 53 3.76 7.42 7.56
N ALA A 54 3.23 6.69 6.59
CA ALA A 54 4.03 5.95 5.63
C ALA A 54 3.72 6.43 4.22
N THR A 55 4.76 6.54 3.39
CA THR A 55 4.66 6.70 1.94
C THR A 55 5.34 5.51 1.27
N LEU A 56 4.67 4.92 0.28
CA LEU A 56 5.16 3.73 -0.40
C LEU A 56 4.99 3.90 -1.92
N THR A 57 5.98 3.46 -2.68
CA THR A 57 5.94 3.50 -4.15
C THR A 57 6.42 2.17 -4.70
N VAL A 58 5.63 1.54 -5.55
CA VAL A 58 6.04 0.34 -6.28
C VAL A 58 6.98 0.74 -7.41
N SER A 59 8.19 0.19 -7.41
CA SER A 59 9.24 0.42 -8.40
C SER A 59 9.87 -0.91 -8.82
N GLY A 60 9.47 -1.42 -9.98
CA GLY A 60 9.84 -2.77 -10.42
C GLY A 60 9.28 -3.83 -9.46
N ASP A 61 10.15 -4.69 -8.95
CA ASP A 61 9.87 -5.75 -7.99
C ASP A 61 10.14 -5.35 -6.53
N GLN A 62 10.15 -4.05 -6.23
CA GLN A 62 10.39 -3.49 -4.90
C GLN A 62 9.35 -2.44 -4.53
N ILE A 63 9.12 -2.29 -3.24
CA ILE A 63 8.45 -1.14 -2.64
C ILE A 63 9.54 -0.22 -2.08
N VAL A 64 9.60 1.02 -2.56
CA VAL A 64 10.37 2.11 -1.96
C VAL A 64 9.48 2.76 -0.92
N TYR A 65 9.94 2.91 0.30
CA TYR A 65 9.11 3.40 1.40
C TYR A 65 9.85 4.34 2.34
N THR A 66 9.08 5.21 2.98
CA THR A 66 9.51 6.03 4.11
C THR A 66 8.41 5.99 5.17
N VAL A 67 8.77 5.61 6.39
CA VAL A 67 7.89 5.68 7.56
C VAL A 67 8.42 6.77 8.47
N ASN A 68 7.58 7.76 8.76
CA ASN A 68 7.86 8.80 9.73
C ASN A 68 7.01 8.57 10.98
N VAL A 69 7.57 8.85 12.14
CA VAL A 69 6.90 8.65 13.43
C VAL A 69 7.06 9.89 14.32
N THR A 70 6.16 10.02 15.28
CA THR A 70 6.20 11.02 16.34
C THR A 70 5.99 10.33 17.68
N GLY A 71 6.94 10.49 18.59
CA GLY A 71 6.83 10.02 19.95
C GLY A 71 6.97 8.50 20.15
N ILE A 72 7.41 7.74 19.14
CA ILE A 72 7.64 6.29 19.27
C ILE A 72 8.91 6.03 20.11
N GLN A 73 8.84 5.08 21.02
CA GLN A 73 9.98 4.65 21.82
C GLN A 73 10.23 3.16 21.58
N ASN A 74 11.49 2.73 21.72
CA ASN A 74 11.89 1.32 21.64
C ASN A 74 11.34 0.58 20.41
N ALA A 75 11.30 1.24 19.25
CA ALA A 75 10.89 0.61 18.01
C ALA A 75 11.86 -0.53 17.66
N VAL A 76 11.32 -1.72 17.48
CA VAL A 76 12.12 -2.94 17.21
C VAL A 76 11.94 -3.45 15.81
N VAL A 77 10.71 -3.44 15.28
CA VAL A 77 10.39 -3.88 13.92
C VAL A 77 9.21 -3.09 13.35
N SER A 78 9.14 -3.01 12.03
CA SER A 78 7.97 -2.52 11.30
C SER A 78 7.75 -3.38 10.06
N HIS A 79 6.47 -3.62 9.75
CA HIS A 79 6.06 -4.53 8.69
C HIS A 79 4.91 -3.98 7.86
N ILE A 80 4.75 -4.53 6.64
CA ILE A 80 3.47 -4.55 5.94
C ILE A 80 2.79 -5.89 6.23
N HIS A 81 1.55 -5.82 6.65
CA HIS A 81 0.65 -6.95 6.85
C HIS A 81 -0.46 -6.93 5.80
N VAL A 82 -1.12 -8.07 5.56
CA VAL A 82 -2.29 -8.16 4.67
C VAL A 82 -3.50 -8.62 5.45
N ALA A 83 -4.47 -7.73 5.60
CA ALA A 83 -5.83 -7.96 6.06
C ALA A 83 -6.71 -6.72 5.79
N ALA A 84 -8.01 -6.91 5.82
CA ALA A 84 -8.99 -5.82 5.76
C ALA A 84 -8.86 -4.89 6.98
N VAL A 85 -9.43 -3.69 6.87
CA VAL A 85 -9.51 -2.71 7.96
C VAL A 85 -10.11 -3.35 9.21
N GLY A 86 -9.48 -3.14 10.38
CA GLY A 86 -9.94 -3.68 11.66
C GLY A 86 -9.71 -5.18 11.87
N VAL A 87 -8.92 -5.83 11.02
CA VAL A 87 -8.57 -7.26 11.13
C VAL A 87 -7.06 -7.41 11.20
N ASN A 88 -6.56 -8.28 12.11
CA ASN A 88 -5.15 -8.64 12.15
C ASN A 88 -4.82 -9.68 11.07
N GLY A 89 -3.74 -9.45 10.34
CA GLY A 89 -3.25 -10.31 9.28
C GLY A 89 -1.79 -10.72 9.43
N PRO A 90 -1.31 -11.65 8.62
CA PRO A 90 0.07 -12.08 8.63
C PRO A 90 1.01 -10.98 8.07
N VAL A 91 2.26 -10.98 8.55
CA VAL A 91 3.36 -10.21 7.95
C VAL A 91 3.59 -10.64 6.51
N ARG A 92 3.82 -9.66 5.64
CA ARG A 92 4.10 -9.89 4.22
C ARG A 92 5.38 -9.23 3.72
N LEU A 93 5.80 -8.11 4.33
CA LEU A 93 7.04 -7.45 3.97
C LEU A 93 7.62 -6.75 5.20
N ASP A 94 8.90 -7.01 5.45
CA ASP A 94 9.64 -6.36 6.52
C ASP A 94 10.12 -4.98 6.06
N LEU A 95 9.88 -3.93 6.87
CA LEU A 95 10.31 -2.56 6.58
C LEU A 95 11.57 -2.19 7.35
N CYS A 96 11.64 -2.49 8.63
CA CYS A 96 12.84 -2.37 9.44
C CYS A 96 12.84 -3.41 10.57
N GLY A 97 14.02 -3.71 11.12
CA GLY A 97 14.17 -4.69 12.19
C GLY A 97 15.60 -5.07 12.50
N THR A 98 15.75 -6.21 13.19
CA THR A 98 17.05 -6.79 13.49
C THR A 98 17.34 -7.91 12.51
N GLY A 99 18.34 -7.75 11.70
CA GLY A 99 18.79 -8.77 10.74
C GLY A 99 19.32 -8.15 9.44
N ASP A 100 20.39 -8.71 8.90
CA ASP A 100 20.94 -8.31 7.60
C ASP A 100 20.09 -8.97 6.49
N PRO A 101 19.61 -8.24 5.47
CA PRO A 101 19.96 -6.86 5.10
C PRO A 101 18.98 -5.76 5.56
N LEU A 102 18.12 -6.01 6.55
CA LEU A 102 17.13 -5.02 6.97
C LEU A 102 17.75 -3.79 7.67
N PRO A 103 17.28 -2.56 7.38
CA PRO A 103 17.67 -1.39 8.15
C PRO A 103 17.12 -1.48 9.58
N ALA A 104 17.84 -0.92 10.55
CA ALA A 104 17.31 -0.78 11.90
C ALA A 104 16.17 0.24 11.96
N CYS A 105 15.18 0.03 12.83
CA CYS A 105 14.16 1.02 13.13
C CYS A 105 14.75 2.11 14.04
N VAL A 106 14.49 3.39 13.72
CA VAL A 106 14.95 4.55 14.50
C VAL A 106 13.83 5.09 15.35
N SER A 107 13.94 4.95 16.67
CA SER A 107 12.96 5.48 17.63
C SER A 107 13.03 7.00 17.75
N GLY A 108 11.96 7.62 18.24
CA GLY A 108 11.87 9.04 18.54
C GLY A 108 10.81 9.75 17.71
N THR A 109 11.18 10.90 17.14
CA THR A 109 10.35 11.67 16.22
C THR A 109 11.16 11.95 14.96
N GLY A 110 10.59 11.66 13.80
CA GLY A 110 11.23 11.80 12.49
C GLY A 110 11.16 10.52 11.69
N VAL A 111 12.15 10.26 10.86
CA VAL A 111 12.20 9.06 10.01
C VAL A 111 12.52 7.83 10.86
N LEU A 112 11.53 6.92 10.98
CA LEU A 112 11.74 5.58 11.55
C LEU A 112 12.60 4.73 10.62
N VAL A 113 12.28 4.74 9.33
CA VAL A 113 13.01 4.03 8.29
C VAL A 113 12.71 4.66 6.92
N SER A 114 13.71 4.62 6.03
CA SER A 114 13.57 4.93 4.61
C SER A 114 14.45 3.98 3.81
N ALA A 115 13.84 3.11 3.00
CA ALA A 115 14.54 2.04 2.29
C ALA A 115 13.70 1.51 1.11
N SER A 116 14.14 0.39 0.54
CA SER A 116 13.36 -0.43 -0.40
C SER A 116 13.48 -1.91 -0.08
N ASN A 117 12.41 -2.66 -0.28
CA ASN A 117 12.37 -4.11 -0.13
C ASN A 117 11.34 -4.72 -1.08
N GLY A 118 11.65 -5.88 -1.66
CA GLY A 118 10.74 -6.66 -2.51
C GLY A 118 10.58 -8.10 -2.03
N THR A 119 11.22 -8.48 -0.91
CA THR A 119 11.14 -9.83 -0.38
C THR A 119 9.85 -10.03 0.39
N VAL A 120 8.88 -10.70 -0.24
CA VAL A 120 7.62 -11.08 0.41
C VAL A 120 7.82 -12.33 1.26
N VAL A 121 7.33 -12.26 2.50
CA VAL A 121 7.48 -13.31 3.52
C VAL A 121 6.12 -13.87 3.97
N GLY A 122 6.14 -14.83 4.86
CA GLY A 122 4.94 -15.34 5.56
C GLY A 122 4.32 -16.59 4.96
N THR A 123 3.32 -17.11 5.67
CA THR A 123 2.60 -18.35 5.33
C THR A 123 1.09 -18.09 5.39
N PRO A 124 0.31 -18.53 4.38
CA PRO A 124 0.74 -19.18 3.14
C PRO A 124 1.62 -18.27 2.27
N PRO A 125 2.42 -18.81 1.34
CA PRO A 125 3.22 -17.98 0.43
C PRO A 125 2.37 -17.01 -0.36
N MET A 126 2.93 -15.83 -0.63
CA MET A 126 2.34 -14.77 -1.45
C MET A 126 3.42 -14.23 -2.40
N THR A 127 3.07 -13.90 -3.61
CA THR A 127 3.95 -13.24 -4.56
C THR A 127 4.01 -11.72 -4.31
N PHE A 128 5.00 -11.05 -4.88
CA PHE A 128 5.08 -9.58 -4.83
C PHE A 128 3.88 -8.92 -5.52
N ASP A 129 3.46 -9.43 -6.67
CA ASP A 129 2.31 -8.91 -7.42
C ASP A 129 1.00 -9.07 -6.63
N GLU A 130 0.82 -10.19 -5.90
CA GLU A 130 -0.32 -10.40 -5.02
C GLU A 130 -0.30 -9.41 -3.84
N LEU A 131 0.86 -9.13 -3.23
CA LEU A 131 0.98 -8.11 -2.19
C LEU A 131 0.58 -6.72 -2.72
N VAL A 132 1.07 -6.34 -3.90
CA VAL A 132 0.73 -5.05 -4.52
C VAL A 132 -0.77 -4.99 -4.88
N ALA A 133 -1.37 -6.09 -5.30
CA ALA A 133 -2.82 -6.17 -5.55
C ALA A 133 -3.62 -5.95 -4.27
N GLU A 134 -3.21 -6.55 -3.14
CA GLU A 134 -3.85 -6.33 -1.83
C GLU A 134 -3.67 -4.89 -1.34
N MET A 135 -2.51 -4.27 -1.58
CA MET A 135 -2.31 -2.84 -1.28
C MET A 135 -3.27 -1.96 -2.09
N ARG A 136 -3.42 -2.21 -3.39
CA ARG A 136 -4.38 -1.49 -4.26
C ARG A 136 -5.84 -1.69 -3.84
N ALA A 137 -6.16 -2.85 -3.28
CA ALA A 137 -7.49 -3.17 -2.78
C ALA A 137 -7.77 -2.60 -1.38
N GLY A 138 -6.79 -1.92 -0.73
CA GLY A 138 -6.91 -1.41 0.63
C GLY A 138 -6.89 -2.52 1.70
N ASN A 139 -6.39 -3.70 1.38
CA ASN A 139 -6.28 -4.86 2.26
C ASN A 139 -4.88 -5.05 2.84
N ALA A 140 -4.10 -3.99 2.95
CA ALA A 140 -2.78 -4.03 3.56
C ALA A 140 -2.62 -2.90 4.58
N TYR A 141 -1.76 -3.08 5.57
CA TYR A 141 -1.49 -2.05 6.57
C TYR A 141 -0.03 -2.05 7.00
N VAL A 142 0.47 -0.88 7.38
CA VAL A 142 1.76 -0.72 8.06
C VAL A 142 1.55 -0.84 9.56
N ASN A 143 2.44 -1.57 10.25
CA ASN A 143 2.47 -1.68 11.70
C ASN A 143 3.88 -1.42 12.23
N VAL A 144 3.99 -0.74 13.37
CA VAL A 144 5.25 -0.50 14.11
C VAL A 144 5.14 -1.15 15.49
N HIS A 145 6.10 -2.01 15.78
CA HIS A 145 6.18 -2.73 17.07
C HIS A 145 7.26 -2.14 17.95
N THR A 146 7.00 -2.12 19.26
CA THR A 146 7.93 -1.61 20.26
C THR A 146 8.16 -2.65 21.35
N ASN A 147 9.36 -2.64 21.98
CA ASN A 147 9.70 -3.53 23.07
C ASN A 147 10.87 -2.92 23.85
N ASP A 148 10.70 -2.68 25.14
CA ASP A 148 11.74 -2.13 26.02
C ASP A 148 12.76 -3.19 26.48
N GLY A 149 12.53 -4.48 26.16
CA GLY A 149 13.40 -5.60 26.54
C GLY A 149 13.30 -6.00 28.01
N VAL A 150 12.35 -5.41 28.78
CA VAL A 150 12.19 -5.64 30.22
C VAL A 150 10.78 -6.08 30.54
N GLY A 151 10.64 -7.18 31.28
CA GLY A 151 9.35 -7.66 31.75
C GLY A 151 8.51 -8.40 30.72
N GLN A 152 7.20 -8.35 30.85
CA GLN A 152 6.27 -8.93 29.90
C GLN A 152 5.92 -7.92 28.81
N PRO A 153 5.82 -8.32 27.54
CA PRO A 153 5.38 -7.46 26.45
C PRO A 153 3.98 -6.85 26.70
N ASN A 154 3.74 -5.68 26.09
CA ASN A 154 2.48 -4.94 26.13
C ASN A 154 2.16 -4.31 27.50
N THR A 155 3.16 -3.81 28.19
CA THR A 155 2.99 -3.09 29.46
C THR A 155 2.60 -1.63 29.27
N GLY A 156 2.76 -1.06 28.06
CA GLY A 156 2.39 0.32 27.72
C GLY A 156 3.12 0.86 26.50
N PRO A 157 2.96 2.16 26.20
CA PRO A 157 3.68 2.81 25.10
C PRO A 157 5.19 2.58 25.18
N GLY A 158 5.81 2.19 24.06
CA GLY A 158 7.21 1.78 24.00
C GLY A 158 7.49 0.33 24.35
N ASP A 159 6.44 -0.46 24.69
CA ASP A 159 6.53 -1.90 24.98
C ASP A 159 5.31 -2.64 24.46
N MET A 160 5.00 -2.45 23.17
CA MET A 160 3.85 -3.06 22.49
C MET A 160 4.35 -4.02 21.39
N ALA A 161 4.75 -5.22 21.82
CA ALA A 161 5.28 -6.24 20.91
C ALA A 161 4.25 -6.76 19.89
N SER A 162 2.94 -6.56 20.14
CA SER A 162 1.86 -6.86 19.20
C SER A 162 1.62 -5.78 18.15
N GLY A 163 2.23 -4.60 18.33
CA GLY A 163 2.05 -3.37 17.56
C GLY A 163 1.66 -2.20 18.44
N GLU A 164 2.28 -1.04 18.25
CA GLU A 164 1.95 0.20 18.97
C GLU A 164 1.14 1.16 18.13
N ILE A 165 1.49 1.30 16.84
CA ILE A 165 0.75 2.13 15.89
C ILE A 165 0.58 1.40 14.56
N ARG A 166 -0.61 1.50 13.99
CA ARG A 166 -1.02 0.88 12.73
C ARG A 166 -1.70 1.89 11.83
N GLY A 167 -1.61 1.72 10.51
CA GLY A 167 -2.37 2.46 9.52
C GLY A 167 -2.64 1.65 8.27
N GLN A 168 -3.91 1.67 7.80
CA GLN A 168 -4.28 1.02 6.54
C GLN A 168 -3.60 1.74 5.39
N ILE A 169 -3.11 0.97 4.41
CA ILE A 169 -2.49 1.49 3.18
C ILE A 169 -3.60 1.86 2.21
N GLU A 170 -3.57 3.09 1.72
CA GLU A 170 -4.50 3.64 0.76
C GLU A 170 -3.75 4.01 -0.52
N ALA A 171 -4.39 3.83 -1.67
CA ALA A 171 -3.89 4.25 -2.97
C ALA A 171 -4.03 5.78 -3.12
N ASP A 172 -2.97 6.48 -3.60
CA ASP A 172 -2.96 7.94 -3.80
C ASP A 172 -3.63 8.34 -5.13
#